data_f9e175ceb13d918025361724bbd0d3bb
#
_entry.id   f9e175ceb13d918025361724bbd0d3bb
#
_cell.length_a   1.000
_cell.length_b   1.000
_cell.length_c   1.000
_cell.angle_alpha   90.00
_cell.angle_beta   90.00
_cell.angle_gamma   90.00
#
_symmetry.space_group_name_H-M   'P 1'
#
loop_
_entity.id
_entity.type
_entity.pdbx_description
1 polymer ?
#
loop_
_entity_poly.entity_id
_entity_poly.type
_entity_poly.pdbx_seq_one_letter_code
_entity_poly.pdbx_strand_id
1 'polypeptide(L)'
;MKKAIVQPAVRRVTRIKSAARVLAPDQRYDANIDHILHAAAAVFAEKSFGLASIRDIAGRARISFPRIYYYLRNKEEILYLISRRAFEELLRRAEQAARSAPGADARMRQFIAGHLEYHMSNLAEMKVLVREADSLSGRYQADIARLKREYSRLCRKLVEQLAEARGRALDREQSRIITSLLFGAMNWFYTWYEPARDFDQRAKIIDEVLLMVTGSIANR
;
A
#
# COMPACT_ATOMS: atom_id res chain seq x y z
N MET A 1 38.77 62.63 18.09
CA MET A 1 37.68 62.00 17.35
C MET A 1 37.69 60.49 17.66
N LYS A 2 36.79 60.04 18.56
CA LYS A 2 36.65 58.65 18.96
C LYS A 2 35.57 57.97 18.12
N LYS A 3 35.92 56.95 17.32
CA LYS A 3 34.96 56.16 16.57
C LYS A 3 34.27 55.17 17.51
N ALA A 4 32.94 55.23 17.60
CA ALA A 4 32.10 54.29 18.29
C ALA A 4 31.95 53.03 17.45
N ILE A 5 32.25 51.88 18.05
CA ILE A 5 32.03 50.55 17.46
C ILE A 5 30.61 50.09 17.80
N VAL A 6 29.75 49.97 16.79
CA VAL A 6 28.37 49.45 16.93
C VAL A 6 28.46 47.91 16.88
N GLN A 7 28.05 47.27 17.98
CA GLN A 7 27.88 45.80 18.03
C GLN A 7 26.55 45.39 17.39
N PRO A 8 26.49 44.35 16.56
CA PRO A 8 25.24 43.87 16.03
C PRO A 8 24.44 43.06 17.08
N ALA A 9 23.15 43.40 17.17
CA ALA A 9 22.18 42.73 18.04
C ALA A 9 21.98 41.25 17.66
N VAL A 10 22.24 40.36 18.62
CA VAL A 10 21.97 38.92 18.51
C VAL A 10 20.46 38.72 18.57
N ARG A 11 19.83 38.37 17.43
CA ARG A 11 18.44 37.94 17.35
C ARG A 11 18.27 36.61 18.10
N ARG A 12 17.57 36.63 19.22
CA ARG A 12 17.08 35.47 19.94
C ARG A 12 16.15 34.68 19.02
N VAL A 13 16.59 33.53 18.54
CA VAL A 13 15.73 32.56 17.83
C VAL A 13 14.79 31.97 18.88
N THR A 14 13.54 32.38 18.87
CA THR A 14 12.48 31.82 19.69
C THR A 14 12.20 30.39 19.19
N ARG A 15 12.63 29.40 19.96
CA ARG A 15 12.38 27.97 19.73
C ARG A 15 10.88 27.73 19.85
N ILE A 16 10.16 27.65 18.71
CA ILE A 16 8.76 27.26 18.67
C ILE A 16 8.72 25.80 19.15
N LYS A 17 8.29 25.60 20.40
CA LYS A 17 7.91 24.26 20.89
C LYS A 17 6.68 23.85 20.10
N SER A 18 6.86 22.94 19.14
CA SER A 18 5.77 22.23 18.51
C SER A 18 4.93 21.59 19.63
N ALA A 19 3.73 22.10 19.83
CA ALA A 19 2.77 21.51 20.75
C ALA A 19 2.39 20.14 20.21
N ALA A 20 2.95 19.06 20.78
CA ALA A 20 2.55 17.71 20.47
C ALA A 20 1.05 17.61 20.76
N ARG A 21 0.25 17.43 19.69
CA ARG A 21 -1.21 17.26 19.78
C ARG A 21 -1.49 16.06 20.67
N VAL A 22 -2.06 16.29 21.85
CA VAL A 22 -2.45 15.23 22.77
C VAL A 22 -3.63 14.49 22.13
N LEU A 23 -3.39 13.27 21.65
CA LEU A 23 -4.42 12.41 21.06
C LEU A 23 -5.43 11.95 22.13
N ALA A 24 -6.71 11.80 21.75
CA ALA A 24 -7.71 11.16 22.58
C ALA A 24 -7.34 9.67 22.86
N PRO A 25 -7.86 9.04 23.94
CA PRO A 25 -7.53 7.65 24.29
C PRO A 25 -7.68 6.67 23.12
N ASP A 26 -8.79 6.74 22.39
CA ASP A 26 -9.05 5.86 21.22
C ASP A 26 -8.05 6.12 20.08
N GLN A 27 -7.72 7.38 19.82
CA GLN A 27 -6.72 7.76 18.82
C GLN A 27 -5.31 7.27 19.21
N ARG A 28 -4.98 7.21 20.52
CA ARG A 28 -3.71 6.66 21.00
C ARG A 28 -3.68 5.14 20.85
N TYR A 29 -4.81 4.48 21.08
CA TYR A 29 -4.93 3.04 20.88
C TYR A 29 -4.70 2.67 19.42
N ASP A 30 -5.39 3.34 18.50
CA ASP A 30 -5.23 3.13 17.04
C ASP A 30 -3.80 3.43 16.57
N ALA A 31 -3.21 4.54 17.00
CA ALA A 31 -1.84 4.90 16.65
C ALA A 31 -0.80 3.88 17.17
N ASN A 32 -1.03 3.25 18.31
CA ASN A 32 -0.16 2.17 18.81
C ASN A 32 -0.30 0.90 17.96
N ILE A 33 -1.52 0.54 17.56
CA ILE A 33 -1.74 -0.58 16.65
C ILE A 33 -1.04 -0.31 15.32
N ASP A 34 -1.20 0.88 14.74
CA ASP A 34 -0.54 1.26 13.48
C ASP A 34 0.97 1.13 13.58
N HIS A 35 1.56 1.61 14.66
CA HIS A 35 3.00 1.49 14.91
C HIS A 35 3.46 0.02 15.00
N ILE A 36 2.69 -0.84 15.68
CA ILE A 36 3.00 -2.28 15.78
C ILE A 36 2.87 -2.95 14.42
N LEU A 37 1.81 -2.68 13.66
CA LEU A 37 1.58 -3.28 12.35
C LEU A 37 2.66 -2.88 11.34
N HIS A 38 3.09 -1.62 11.33
CA HIS A 38 4.18 -1.16 10.48
C HIS A 38 5.52 -1.85 10.83
N ALA A 39 5.86 -1.94 12.12
CA ALA A 39 7.03 -2.67 12.59
C ALA A 39 6.96 -4.17 12.22
N ALA A 40 5.78 -4.78 12.35
CA ALA A 40 5.55 -6.19 12.01
C ALA A 40 5.68 -6.43 10.50
N ALA A 41 5.15 -5.55 9.66
CA ALA A 41 5.30 -5.64 8.21
C ALA A 41 6.78 -5.63 7.81
N ALA A 42 7.60 -4.75 8.40
CA ALA A 42 9.03 -4.74 8.15
C ALA A 42 9.70 -6.06 8.57
N VAL A 43 9.37 -6.60 9.76
CA VAL A 43 9.90 -7.89 10.22
C VAL A 43 9.48 -9.06 9.33
N PHE A 44 8.21 -9.12 8.93
CA PHE A 44 7.72 -10.18 8.03
C PHE A 44 8.33 -10.06 6.63
N ALA A 45 8.52 -8.85 6.11
CA ALA A 45 9.17 -8.61 4.83
C ALA A 45 10.64 -9.04 4.81
N GLU A 46 11.34 -8.95 5.95
CA GLU A 46 12.76 -9.35 6.10
C GLU A 46 12.92 -10.84 6.36
N LYS A 47 12.17 -11.40 7.33
CA LYS A 47 12.36 -12.77 7.87
C LYS A 47 11.36 -13.80 7.34
N SER A 48 10.32 -13.40 6.62
CA SER A 48 9.08 -14.12 6.37
C SER A 48 8.19 -14.31 7.62
N PHE A 49 6.89 -14.55 7.40
CA PHE A 49 5.94 -14.77 8.50
C PHE A 49 6.29 -16.00 9.34
N GLY A 50 6.71 -17.10 8.69
CA GLY A 50 7.03 -18.35 9.39
C GLY A 50 8.15 -18.18 10.43
N LEU A 51 9.25 -17.50 10.06
CA LEU A 51 10.45 -17.34 10.88
C LEU A 51 10.38 -16.15 11.85
N ALA A 52 9.50 -15.18 11.61
CA ALA A 52 9.36 -14.03 12.48
C ALA A 52 8.71 -14.38 13.83
N SER A 53 9.16 -13.75 14.91
CA SER A 53 8.61 -13.89 16.24
C SER A 53 7.99 -12.58 16.75
N ILE A 54 7.07 -12.68 17.73
CA ILE A 54 6.53 -11.50 18.42
C ILE A 54 7.65 -10.69 19.13
N ARG A 55 8.74 -11.34 19.56
CA ARG A 55 9.90 -10.65 20.13
C ARG A 55 10.63 -9.79 19.11
N ASP A 56 10.75 -10.25 17.86
CA ASP A 56 11.33 -9.46 16.77
C ASP A 56 10.49 -8.21 16.51
N ILE A 57 9.16 -8.36 16.51
CA ILE A 57 8.21 -7.24 16.32
C ILE A 57 8.32 -6.26 17.49
N ALA A 58 8.37 -6.75 18.74
CA ALA A 58 8.53 -5.91 19.93
C ALA A 58 9.82 -5.10 19.89
N GLY A 59 10.94 -5.75 19.53
CA GLY A 59 12.23 -5.10 19.35
C GLY A 59 12.21 -4.02 18.27
N ARG A 60 11.62 -4.31 17.10
CA ARG A 60 11.49 -3.36 16.00
C ARG A 60 10.57 -2.18 16.36
N ALA A 61 9.46 -2.43 17.03
CA ALA A 61 8.52 -1.41 17.49
C ALA A 61 9.02 -0.64 18.73
N ARG A 62 10.14 -1.06 19.35
CA ARG A 62 10.68 -0.49 20.59
C ARG A 62 9.66 -0.42 21.73
N ILE A 63 8.86 -1.49 21.86
CA ILE A 63 7.89 -1.65 22.95
C ILE A 63 8.16 -2.96 23.69
N SER A 64 7.64 -3.08 24.92
CA SER A 64 7.79 -4.32 25.69
C SER A 64 6.96 -5.46 25.08
N PHE A 65 7.47 -6.67 25.16
CA PHE A 65 6.78 -7.87 24.69
C PHE A 65 5.35 -8.03 25.26
N PRO A 66 5.09 -7.83 26.59
CA PRO A 66 3.73 -7.88 27.10
C PRO A 66 2.80 -6.81 26.53
N ARG A 67 3.35 -5.65 26.13
CA ARG A 67 2.56 -4.57 25.56
C ARG A 67 1.98 -4.92 24.19
N ILE A 68 2.63 -5.79 23.40
CA ILE A 68 2.03 -6.27 22.14
C ILE A 68 0.75 -7.04 22.43
N TYR A 69 0.73 -7.94 23.42
CA TYR A 69 -0.43 -8.74 23.77
C TYR A 69 -1.60 -7.94 24.37
N TYR A 70 -1.35 -6.73 24.83
CA TYR A 70 -2.43 -5.80 25.20
C TYR A 70 -3.25 -5.38 23.97
N TYR A 71 -2.62 -5.25 22.80
CA TYR A 71 -3.26 -4.79 21.57
C TYR A 71 -3.68 -5.95 20.65
N LEU A 72 -2.89 -7.01 20.56
CA LEU A 72 -2.98 -8.04 19.52
C LEU A 72 -2.76 -9.43 20.16
N ARG A 73 -3.58 -10.39 19.77
CA ARG A 73 -3.64 -11.71 20.42
C ARG A 73 -2.50 -12.63 20.02
N ASN A 74 -2.12 -12.61 18.74
CA ASN A 74 -1.10 -13.50 18.18
C ASN A 74 -0.51 -12.95 16.87
N LYS A 75 0.50 -13.64 16.36
CA LYS A 75 1.20 -13.28 15.12
C LYS A 75 0.29 -13.33 13.88
N GLU A 76 -0.64 -14.27 13.83
CA GLU A 76 -1.59 -14.42 12.73
C GLU A 76 -2.59 -13.25 12.66
N GLU A 77 -3.07 -12.76 13.79
CA GLU A 77 -3.91 -11.56 13.85
C GLU A 77 -3.18 -10.33 13.34
N ILE A 78 -1.89 -10.20 13.62
CA ILE A 78 -1.05 -9.12 13.09
C ILE A 78 -0.98 -9.21 11.55
N LEU A 79 -0.68 -10.38 11.00
CA LEU A 79 -0.66 -10.61 9.56
C LEU A 79 -2.01 -10.32 8.91
N TYR A 80 -3.09 -10.78 9.54
CA TYR A 80 -4.46 -10.50 9.09
C TYR A 80 -4.75 -9.01 9.03
N LEU A 81 -4.42 -8.24 10.07
CA LEU A 81 -4.68 -6.80 10.11
C LEU A 81 -3.85 -6.03 9.07
N ILE A 82 -2.59 -6.40 8.86
CA ILE A 82 -1.76 -5.84 7.79
C ILE A 82 -2.43 -6.10 6.43
N SER A 83 -2.79 -7.34 6.15
CA SER A 83 -3.39 -7.74 4.87
C SER A 83 -4.76 -7.10 4.65
N ARG A 84 -5.59 -7.05 5.68
CA ARG A 84 -6.93 -6.46 5.63
C ARG A 84 -6.86 -4.96 5.32
N ARG A 85 -6.05 -4.20 6.05
CA ARG A 85 -5.87 -2.77 5.82
C ARG A 85 -5.37 -2.45 4.41
N ALA A 86 -4.41 -3.24 3.93
CA ALA A 86 -3.92 -3.08 2.56
C ALA A 86 -5.03 -3.29 1.52
N PHE A 87 -5.82 -4.36 1.65
CA PHE A 87 -6.94 -4.60 0.72
C PHE A 87 -8.06 -3.57 0.85
N GLU A 88 -8.42 -3.13 2.05
CA GLU A 88 -9.43 -2.10 2.27
C GLU A 88 -9.03 -0.78 1.59
N GLU A 89 -7.76 -0.38 1.71
CA GLU A 89 -7.26 0.83 1.06
C GLU A 89 -7.18 0.68 -0.47
N LEU A 90 -6.71 -0.47 -0.98
CA LEU A 90 -6.68 -0.75 -2.41
C LEU A 90 -8.10 -0.77 -3.01
N LEU A 91 -9.08 -1.36 -2.32
CA LEU A 91 -10.48 -1.33 -2.73
C LEU A 91 -11.03 0.09 -2.77
N ARG A 92 -10.81 0.88 -1.73
CA ARG A 92 -11.24 2.27 -1.67
C ARG A 92 -10.69 3.08 -2.84
N ARG A 93 -9.40 2.94 -3.17
CA ARG A 93 -8.74 3.61 -4.32
C ARG A 93 -9.34 3.13 -5.66
N ALA A 94 -9.56 1.83 -5.81
CA ALA A 94 -10.14 1.25 -7.01
C ALA A 94 -11.59 1.72 -7.24
N GLU A 95 -12.40 1.79 -6.20
CA GLU A 95 -13.75 2.32 -6.26
C GLU A 95 -13.78 3.81 -6.61
N GLN A 96 -12.84 4.58 -6.06
CA GLN A 96 -12.69 5.99 -6.41
C GLN A 96 -12.32 6.14 -7.90
N ALA A 97 -11.35 5.36 -8.39
CA ALA A 97 -10.98 5.36 -9.81
C ALA A 97 -12.15 5.02 -10.73
N ALA A 98 -12.97 4.02 -10.35
CA ALA A 98 -14.15 3.61 -11.12
C ALA A 98 -15.23 4.71 -11.20
N ARG A 99 -15.33 5.60 -10.19
CA ARG A 99 -16.38 6.63 -10.10
C ARG A 99 -15.97 8.00 -10.65
N SER A 100 -14.70 8.39 -10.47
CA SER A 100 -14.29 9.80 -10.62
C SER A 100 -13.67 10.16 -11.96
N ALA A 101 -13.20 9.17 -12.75
CA ALA A 101 -12.52 9.48 -14.02
C ALA A 101 -13.46 9.40 -15.22
N PRO A 102 -13.42 10.39 -16.13
CA PRO A 102 -14.14 10.33 -17.38
C PRO A 102 -13.47 9.36 -18.37
N GLY A 103 -14.23 8.37 -18.87
CA GLY A 103 -13.73 7.41 -19.86
C GLY A 103 -12.95 6.23 -19.29
N ALA A 104 -12.88 5.15 -20.08
CA ALA A 104 -12.34 3.86 -19.65
C ALA A 104 -10.82 3.91 -19.44
N ASP A 105 -10.09 4.62 -20.30
CA ASP A 105 -8.64 4.80 -20.19
C ASP A 105 -8.25 5.51 -18.89
N ALA A 106 -8.92 6.62 -18.60
CA ALA A 106 -8.64 7.38 -17.38
C ALA A 106 -8.95 6.58 -16.11
N ARG A 107 -10.04 5.79 -16.11
CA ARG A 107 -10.37 4.89 -14.99
C ARG A 107 -9.31 3.81 -14.80
N MET A 108 -8.88 3.17 -15.89
CA MET A 108 -7.82 2.15 -15.81
C MET A 108 -6.51 2.75 -15.35
N ARG A 109 -6.12 3.92 -15.87
CA ARG A 109 -4.92 4.64 -15.42
C ARG A 109 -4.97 4.97 -13.94
N GLN A 110 -6.09 5.49 -13.43
CA GLN A 110 -6.25 5.77 -12.00
C GLN A 110 -6.24 4.51 -11.14
N PHE A 111 -6.79 3.39 -11.61
CA PHE A 111 -6.70 2.11 -10.91
C PHE A 111 -5.23 1.65 -10.78
N ILE A 112 -4.48 1.66 -11.88
CA ILE A 112 -3.05 1.30 -11.90
C ILE A 112 -2.25 2.24 -11.01
N ALA A 113 -2.47 3.56 -11.13
CA ALA A 113 -1.82 4.56 -10.29
C ALA A 113 -2.10 4.33 -8.81
N GLY A 114 -3.37 4.13 -8.42
CA GLY A 114 -3.76 3.89 -7.04
C GLY A 114 -3.10 2.65 -6.44
N HIS A 115 -2.96 1.56 -7.23
CA HIS A 115 -2.26 0.35 -6.80
C HIS A 115 -0.75 0.58 -6.64
N LEU A 116 -0.10 1.13 -7.64
CA LEU A 116 1.35 1.32 -7.64
C LEU A 116 1.79 2.38 -6.62
N GLU A 117 1.07 3.49 -6.48
CA GLU A 117 1.36 4.52 -5.48
C GLU A 117 1.21 3.98 -4.05
N TYR A 118 0.19 3.14 -3.80
CA TYR A 118 0.07 2.47 -2.53
C TYR A 118 1.25 1.53 -2.28
N HIS A 119 1.65 0.76 -3.29
CA HIS A 119 2.80 -0.13 -3.23
C HIS A 119 4.11 0.64 -2.93
N MET A 120 4.36 1.73 -3.66
CA MET A 120 5.53 2.59 -3.48
C MET A 120 5.61 3.20 -2.06
N SER A 121 4.46 3.52 -1.48
CA SER A 121 4.38 4.12 -0.14
C SER A 121 4.40 3.10 1.00
N ASN A 122 4.13 1.79 0.71
CA ASN A 122 3.93 0.74 1.71
C ASN A 122 4.63 -0.56 1.27
N LEU A 123 5.92 -0.47 0.90
CA LEU A 123 6.68 -1.59 0.31
C LEU A 123 6.70 -2.84 1.18
N ALA A 124 6.87 -2.68 2.50
CA ALA A 124 6.91 -3.80 3.43
C ALA A 124 5.54 -4.49 3.54
N GLU A 125 4.48 -3.72 3.71
CA GLU A 125 3.10 -4.20 3.78
C GLU A 125 2.69 -4.92 2.50
N MET A 126 3.02 -4.35 1.33
CA MET A 126 2.70 -4.96 0.04
C MET A 126 3.51 -6.23 -0.22
N LYS A 127 4.79 -6.27 0.16
CA LYS A 127 5.59 -7.50 0.11
C LYS A 127 4.99 -8.61 0.97
N VAL A 128 4.52 -8.26 2.18
CA VAL A 128 3.80 -9.18 3.07
C VAL A 128 2.48 -9.63 2.44
N LEU A 129 1.68 -8.71 1.91
CA LEU A 129 0.41 -9.02 1.27
C LEU A 129 0.56 -10.00 0.11
N VAL A 130 1.59 -9.82 -0.72
CA VAL A 130 1.82 -10.66 -1.90
C VAL A 130 2.36 -12.04 -1.53
N ARG A 131 3.23 -12.12 -0.51
CA ARG A 131 3.97 -13.35 -0.18
C ARG A 131 3.37 -14.18 0.94
N GLU A 132 2.73 -13.55 1.91
CA GLU A 132 2.40 -14.17 3.20
C GLU A 132 0.88 -14.28 3.46
N ALA A 133 0.02 -13.70 2.61
CA ALA A 133 -1.43 -13.74 2.81
C ALA A 133 -1.99 -15.19 2.82
N ASP A 134 -1.35 -16.11 2.14
CA ASP A 134 -1.73 -17.53 2.10
C ASP A 134 -1.32 -18.30 3.40
N SER A 135 -0.55 -17.67 4.29
CA SER A 135 -0.22 -18.21 5.62
C SER A 135 -1.34 -18.01 6.67
N LEU A 136 -2.40 -17.32 6.31
CA LEU A 136 -3.60 -17.16 7.14
C LEU A 136 -4.47 -18.40 7.11
N SER A 137 -5.23 -18.63 8.20
CA SER A 137 -6.12 -19.78 8.34
C SER A 137 -7.53 -19.35 8.77
N GLY A 138 -8.49 -20.29 8.65
CA GLY A 138 -9.85 -20.16 9.16
C GLY A 138 -10.56 -18.87 8.70
N ARG A 139 -11.14 -18.14 9.66
CA ARG A 139 -11.90 -16.91 9.38
C ARG A 139 -11.04 -15.79 8.76
N TYR A 140 -9.78 -15.68 9.14
CA TYR A 140 -8.87 -14.68 8.61
C TYR A 140 -8.58 -14.91 7.14
N GLN A 141 -8.28 -16.16 6.77
CA GLN A 141 -8.10 -16.56 5.38
C GLN A 141 -9.37 -16.30 4.54
N ALA A 142 -10.55 -16.66 5.07
CA ALA A 142 -11.83 -16.48 4.37
C ALA A 142 -12.12 -14.99 4.09
N ASP A 143 -11.86 -14.11 5.07
CA ASP A 143 -12.09 -12.66 4.92
C ASP A 143 -11.11 -12.04 3.90
N ILE A 144 -9.82 -12.34 3.99
CA ILE A 144 -8.83 -11.85 3.02
C ILE A 144 -9.12 -12.38 1.62
N ALA A 145 -9.50 -13.65 1.47
CA ALA A 145 -9.90 -14.21 0.19
C ALA A 145 -11.14 -13.50 -0.40
N ARG A 146 -12.09 -13.07 0.44
CA ARG A 146 -13.24 -12.26 0.03
C ARG A 146 -12.79 -10.91 -0.52
N LEU A 147 -11.97 -10.16 0.21
CA LEU A 147 -11.44 -8.85 -0.21
C LEU A 147 -10.62 -8.97 -1.50
N LYS A 148 -9.77 -9.99 -1.62
CA LYS A 148 -8.99 -10.29 -2.83
C LYS A 148 -9.90 -10.52 -4.05
N ARG A 149 -10.98 -11.32 -3.88
CA ARG A 149 -11.95 -11.54 -4.96
C ARG A 149 -12.68 -10.28 -5.36
N GLU A 150 -13.06 -9.44 -4.40
CA GLU A 150 -13.74 -8.18 -4.63
C GLU A 150 -12.86 -7.20 -5.42
N TYR A 151 -11.60 -7.04 -5.01
CA TYR A 151 -10.61 -6.23 -5.70
C TYR A 151 -10.35 -6.73 -7.12
N SER A 152 -10.17 -8.05 -7.30
CA SER A 152 -10.00 -8.67 -8.62
C SER A 152 -11.21 -8.49 -9.54
N ARG A 153 -12.44 -8.56 -9.00
CA ARG A 153 -13.69 -8.32 -9.77
C ARG A 153 -13.75 -6.88 -10.25
N LEU A 154 -13.37 -5.93 -9.42
CA LEU A 154 -13.35 -4.51 -9.77
C LEU A 154 -12.34 -4.22 -10.90
N CYS A 155 -11.14 -4.77 -10.80
CA CYS A 155 -10.13 -4.69 -11.85
C CYS A 155 -10.63 -5.28 -13.16
N ARG A 156 -11.21 -6.49 -13.14
CA ARG A 156 -11.76 -7.15 -14.32
C ARG A 156 -12.82 -6.31 -15.01
N LYS A 157 -13.75 -5.71 -14.24
CA LYS A 157 -14.76 -4.81 -14.79
C LYS A 157 -14.12 -3.61 -15.51
N LEU A 158 -13.06 -3.05 -15.00
CA LEU A 158 -12.34 -1.96 -15.66
C LEU A 158 -11.64 -2.42 -16.95
N VAL A 159 -11.07 -3.64 -16.96
CA VAL A 159 -10.49 -4.26 -18.17
C VAL A 159 -11.55 -4.46 -19.24
N GLU A 160 -12.73 -4.98 -18.89
CA GLU A 160 -13.86 -5.19 -19.80
C GLU A 160 -14.35 -3.85 -20.37
N GLN A 161 -14.54 -2.83 -19.53
CA GLN A 161 -14.92 -1.48 -19.98
C GLN A 161 -13.87 -0.84 -20.91
N LEU A 162 -12.59 -1.09 -20.65
CA LEU A 162 -11.51 -0.60 -21.49
C LEU A 162 -11.52 -1.27 -22.87
N ALA A 163 -11.79 -2.57 -22.92
CA ALA A 163 -11.90 -3.32 -24.16
C ALA A 163 -13.15 -2.89 -24.98
N GLU A 164 -14.29 -2.75 -24.33
CA GLU A 164 -15.54 -2.27 -24.94
C GLU A 164 -15.36 -0.87 -25.55
N ALA A 165 -14.72 0.05 -24.85
CA ALA A 165 -14.40 1.39 -25.37
C ALA A 165 -13.50 1.39 -26.58
N ARG A 166 -12.80 0.28 -26.87
CA ARG A 166 -11.97 0.03 -28.06
C ARG A 166 -12.67 -0.86 -29.11
N GLY A 167 -13.97 -1.06 -28.98
CA GLY A 167 -14.77 -1.87 -29.90
C GLY A 167 -14.50 -3.37 -29.80
N ARG A 168 -13.92 -3.87 -28.68
CA ARG A 168 -13.61 -5.28 -28.47
C ARG A 168 -14.42 -5.88 -27.31
N ALA A 169 -15.17 -6.94 -27.57
CA ALA A 169 -15.78 -7.76 -26.55
C ALA A 169 -14.78 -8.82 -26.08
N LEU A 170 -14.52 -8.91 -24.78
CA LEU A 170 -13.73 -9.96 -24.18
C LEU A 170 -14.63 -11.05 -23.64
N ASP A 171 -14.28 -12.31 -23.93
CA ASP A 171 -14.89 -13.42 -23.22
C ASP A 171 -14.39 -13.51 -21.76
N ARG A 172 -15.02 -14.39 -20.98
CA ARG A 172 -14.72 -14.53 -19.55
C ARG A 172 -13.27 -14.96 -19.31
N GLU A 173 -12.71 -15.81 -20.15
CA GLU A 173 -11.36 -16.33 -19.99
C GLU A 173 -10.31 -15.27 -20.38
N GLN A 174 -10.53 -14.55 -21.46
CA GLN A 174 -9.69 -13.43 -21.87
C GLN A 174 -9.63 -12.34 -20.79
N SER A 175 -10.79 -11.93 -20.25
CA SER A 175 -10.87 -10.96 -19.14
C SER A 175 -10.10 -11.44 -17.92
N ARG A 176 -10.20 -12.74 -17.58
CA ARG A 176 -9.48 -13.34 -16.45
C ARG A 176 -7.97 -13.32 -16.69
N ILE A 177 -7.51 -13.71 -17.86
CA ILE A 177 -6.09 -13.74 -18.22
C ILE A 177 -5.49 -12.35 -18.17
N ILE A 178 -6.10 -11.36 -18.82
CA ILE A 178 -5.60 -9.98 -18.85
C ILE A 178 -5.54 -9.41 -17.42
N THR A 179 -6.57 -9.62 -16.60
CA THR A 179 -6.59 -9.20 -15.21
C THR A 179 -5.47 -9.85 -14.40
N SER A 180 -5.20 -11.15 -14.62
CA SER A 180 -4.14 -11.88 -13.90
C SER A 180 -2.74 -11.40 -14.31
N LEU A 181 -2.52 -11.13 -15.60
CA LEU A 181 -1.26 -10.57 -16.11
C LEU A 181 -1.00 -9.17 -15.56
N LEU A 182 -2.04 -8.32 -15.51
CA LEU A 182 -1.93 -6.99 -14.93
C LEU A 182 -1.54 -7.05 -13.45
N PHE A 183 -2.18 -7.91 -12.65
CA PHE A 183 -1.78 -8.12 -11.26
C PHE A 183 -0.38 -8.72 -11.12
N GLY A 184 0.02 -9.62 -12.02
CA GLY A 184 1.39 -10.13 -12.07
C GLY A 184 2.40 -9.01 -12.21
N ALA A 185 2.20 -8.11 -13.17
CA ALA A 185 3.07 -6.97 -13.40
C ALA A 185 3.11 -6.01 -12.19
N MET A 186 1.94 -5.65 -11.64
CA MET A 186 1.86 -4.71 -10.52
C MET A 186 2.36 -5.30 -9.20
N ASN A 187 2.08 -6.59 -8.91
CA ASN A 187 2.49 -7.24 -7.67
C ASN A 187 3.98 -7.59 -7.65
N TRP A 188 4.62 -7.82 -8.81
CA TRP A 188 6.07 -8.09 -8.90
C TRP A 188 6.92 -6.85 -8.66
N PHE A 189 6.32 -5.69 -8.56
CA PHE A 189 6.92 -4.38 -8.42
C PHE A 189 7.95 -4.29 -7.27
N TYR A 190 7.67 -4.89 -6.11
CA TYR A 190 8.54 -4.85 -4.93
C TYR A 190 9.92 -5.51 -5.15
N THR A 191 10.11 -6.26 -6.24
CA THR A 191 11.38 -6.97 -6.50
C THR A 191 12.43 -6.10 -7.17
N TRP A 192 12.01 -5.04 -7.87
CA TRP A 192 12.90 -4.21 -8.66
C TRP A 192 12.78 -2.71 -8.40
N TYR A 193 11.70 -2.26 -7.77
CA TYR A 193 11.52 -0.84 -7.45
C TYR A 193 12.41 -0.42 -6.29
N GLU A 194 13.21 0.64 -6.53
CA GLU A 194 14.08 1.27 -5.54
C GLU A 194 13.68 2.73 -5.35
N PRO A 195 13.13 3.13 -4.17
CA PRO A 195 12.63 4.50 -3.96
C PRO A 195 13.66 5.60 -4.29
N ALA A 196 14.94 5.37 -3.95
CA ALA A 196 16.00 6.34 -4.20
C ALA A 196 16.29 6.58 -5.69
N ARG A 197 16.13 5.53 -6.52
CA ARG A 197 16.37 5.58 -7.97
C ARG A 197 15.13 5.96 -8.77
N ASP A 198 13.98 5.40 -8.37
CA ASP A 198 12.80 5.34 -9.22
C ASP A 198 11.73 6.37 -8.84
N PHE A 199 11.97 7.21 -7.83
CA PHE A 199 10.99 8.18 -7.33
C PHE A 199 10.46 9.10 -8.42
N ASP A 200 11.33 9.63 -9.27
CA ASP A 200 10.97 10.54 -10.36
C ASP A 200 10.40 9.81 -11.58
N GLN A 201 10.51 8.46 -11.63
CA GLN A 201 9.99 7.62 -12.71
C GLN A 201 8.56 7.13 -12.50
N ARG A 202 7.91 7.48 -11.38
CA ARG A 202 6.59 6.93 -10.99
C ARG A 202 5.52 7.09 -12.08
N ALA A 203 5.42 8.29 -12.67
CA ALA A 203 4.45 8.54 -13.74
C ALA A 203 4.73 7.66 -14.97
N LYS A 204 5.98 7.55 -15.35
CA LYS A 204 6.41 6.69 -16.47
C LYS A 204 6.12 5.22 -16.23
N ILE A 205 6.37 4.73 -15.02
CA ILE A 205 6.05 3.33 -14.64
C ILE A 205 4.54 3.06 -14.77
N ILE A 206 3.71 3.98 -14.30
CA ILE A 206 2.24 3.88 -14.42
C ILE A 206 1.83 3.85 -15.90
N ASP A 207 2.40 4.73 -16.73
CA ASP A 207 2.09 4.82 -18.14
C ASP A 207 2.55 3.57 -18.92
N GLU A 208 3.70 2.97 -18.60
CA GLU A 208 4.16 1.72 -19.21
C GLU A 208 3.24 0.52 -18.83
N VAL A 209 2.78 0.43 -17.59
CA VAL A 209 1.81 -0.61 -17.19
C VAL A 209 0.47 -0.40 -17.89
N LEU A 210 0.01 0.85 -18.06
CA LEU A 210 -1.19 1.16 -18.84
C LEU A 210 -1.00 0.77 -20.31
N LEU A 211 0.13 1.09 -20.90
CA LEU A 211 0.45 0.75 -22.30
C LEU A 211 0.44 -0.76 -22.52
N MET A 212 0.99 -1.53 -21.58
CA MET A 212 1.00 -2.99 -21.62
C MET A 212 -0.44 -3.57 -21.63
N VAL A 213 -1.34 -3.10 -20.76
CA VAL A 213 -2.72 -3.60 -20.73
C VAL A 213 -3.52 -3.13 -21.95
N THR A 214 -3.32 -1.88 -22.40
CA THR A 214 -4.00 -1.36 -23.61
C THR A 214 -3.53 -2.05 -24.87
N GLY A 215 -2.23 -2.31 -25.01
CA GLY A 215 -1.64 -3.05 -26.12
C GLY A 215 -2.18 -4.49 -26.22
N SER A 216 -2.36 -5.17 -25.08
CA SER A 216 -2.94 -6.52 -25.06
C SER A 216 -4.41 -6.56 -25.52
N ILE A 217 -5.10 -5.43 -25.45
CA ILE A 217 -6.48 -5.28 -25.94
C ILE A 217 -6.54 -4.88 -27.41
N ALA A 218 -5.62 -4.05 -27.89
CA ALA A 218 -5.65 -3.48 -29.25
C ALA A 218 -5.22 -4.45 -30.36
N ASN A 219 -4.38 -5.45 -30.05
CA ASN A 219 -3.66 -6.27 -31.06
C ASN A 219 -4.28 -7.63 -31.38
N ARG A 220 -5.63 -7.77 -31.33
CA ARG A 220 -6.30 -9.03 -31.82
C ARG A 220 -7.59 -8.74 -32.53
#